data_7a198dbd52c93bcbb2ecca0fcb1e4c94
#
_entry.id   7a198dbd52c93bcbb2ecca0fcb1e4c94
#
_cell.length_a   1.000
_cell.length_b   1.000
_cell.length_c   1.000
_cell.angle_alpha   90.00
_cell.angle_beta   90.00
_cell.angle_gamma   90.00
#
_symmetry.space_group_name_H-M   'P 1'
#
loop_
_entity.id
_entity.type
_entity.pdbx_description
1 polymer ?
#
loop_
_entity_poly.entity_id
_entity_poly.type
_entity_poly.pdbx_seq_one_letter_code
_entity_poly.pdbx_strand_id
1 'polypeptide(L)'
;MSDKNSDAVIILGNGFDIDLGWKTSYRNIFTHPILTNPLFRYGGSSYVKNLVDGECWSDFEGYLRKCVEELDDTKVKELNFFWILCRNNILNYFNYQSNQSYIYQTNQNSCAYHFITHIVDNQIFSFNYTNPFKKLGLADFPIDFVHGKLEGAFNGSEIKVGIDNSVVNPIIKNEMIAPLVKSSGSDAVYRMLSSIKETDTLIIYGHSLGITDSDYFKPIFESMIDSTIANKNVYLVTRDASCITTIAEHMADYGINYDKLHLSNNSFHHVFTCEGADSKKFKEMMKKL
;
A
#
# COMPACT_ATOMS: atom_id res chain seq x y z
N MET A 1 10.80 37.81 1.78
CA MET A 1 10.40 36.62 1.02
C MET A 1 10.36 35.51 2.03
N SER A 2 9.17 35.10 2.47
CA SER A 2 9.02 33.98 3.36
C SER A 2 9.43 32.75 2.57
N ASP A 3 10.45 32.03 3.05
CA ASP A 3 10.69 30.66 2.61
C ASP A 3 9.36 29.90 2.75
N LYS A 4 8.68 29.67 1.64
CA LYS A 4 7.62 28.69 1.59
C LYS A 4 8.32 27.37 1.91
N ASN A 5 8.17 26.87 3.14
CA ASN A 5 8.35 25.46 3.39
C ASN A 5 7.44 24.76 2.37
N SER A 6 8.03 24.13 1.38
CA SER A 6 7.26 23.40 0.38
C SER A 6 6.77 22.15 1.09
N ASP A 7 5.48 22.12 1.40
CA ASP A 7 4.84 20.97 2.00
C ASP A 7 5.16 19.74 1.15
N ALA A 8 5.61 18.66 1.77
CA ALA A 8 5.87 17.42 1.05
C ALA A 8 4.55 16.65 0.85
N VAL A 9 4.43 15.93 -0.26
CA VAL A 9 3.43 14.88 -0.41
C VAL A 9 4.02 13.56 0.07
N ILE A 10 3.30 12.90 0.96
CA ILE A 10 3.70 11.65 1.58
C ILE A 10 2.72 10.56 1.18
N ILE A 11 3.23 9.46 0.65
CA ILE A 11 2.47 8.24 0.36
C ILE A 11 2.94 7.16 1.32
N LEU A 12 2.00 6.62 2.13
CA LEU A 12 2.29 5.55 3.09
C LEU A 12 1.73 4.22 2.57
N GLY A 13 2.61 3.22 2.46
CA GLY A 13 2.24 1.82 2.21
C GLY A 13 2.49 0.94 3.44
N ASN A 14 2.12 -0.33 3.36
CA ASN A 14 2.16 -1.26 4.51
C ASN A 14 3.57 -1.47 5.09
N GLY A 15 4.62 -1.26 4.31
CA GLY A 15 6.01 -1.29 4.81
C GLY A 15 6.28 -0.23 5.88
N PHE A 16 5.55 0.89 5.90
CA PHE A 16 5.61 1.88 6.96
C PHE A 16 5.13 1.31 8.30
N ASP A 17 3.97 0.64 8.32
CA ASP A 17 3.42 0.00 9.52
C ASP A 17 4.35 -1.13 10.02
N ILE A 18 4.92 -1.90 9.09
CA ILE A 18 5.88 -2.96 9.42
C ILE A 18 7.16 -2.39 10.04
N ASP A 19 7.67 -1.27 9.54
CA ASP A 19 8.83 -0.58 10.11
C ASP A 19 8.53 -0.01 11.51
N LEU A 20 7.30 0.44 11.75
CA LEU A 20 6.83 0.75 13.12
C LEU A 20 6.85 -0.46 14.06
N GLY A 21 7.06 -1.68 13.55
CA GLY A 21 6.98 -2.94 14.29
C GLY A 21 5.57 -3.53 14.34
N TRP A 22 4.61 -2.95 13.62
CA TRP A 22 3.22 -3.40 13.64
C TRP A 22 3.00 -4.65 12.78
N LYS A 23 2.10 -5.51 13.24
CA LYS A 23 1.79 -6.79 12.59
C LYS A 23 0.62 -6.63 11.61
N THR A 24 0.78 -5.77 10.61
CA THR A 24 -0.27 -5.41 9.64
C THR A 24 -0.13 -6.09 8.28
N SER A 25 0.91 -6.92 8.08
CA SER A 25 1.07 -7.65 6.83
C SER A 25 -0.02 -8.70 6.61
N TYR A 26 -0.36 -9.00 5.37
CA TYR A 26 -1.29 -10.08 5.03
C TYR A 26 -0.85 -11.42 5.64
N ARG A 27 0.46 -11.71 5.70
CA ARG A 27 0.97 -12.87 6.41
C ARG A 27 0.53 -12.90 7.87
N ASN A 28 0.70 -11.80 8.61
CA ASN A 28 0.27 -11.71 9.99
C ASN A 28 -1.23 -11.91 10.14
N ILE A 29 -2.01 -11.32 9.23
CA ILE A 29 -3.48 -11.41 9.23
C ILE A 29 -3.92 -12.87 9.04
N PHE A 30 -3.44 -13.52 7.98
CA PHE A 30 -3.95 -14.84 7.59
C PHE A 30 -3.35 -16.01 8.38
N THR A 31 -2.20 -15.84 9.04
CA THR A 31 -1.61 -16.87 9.92
C THR A 31 -2.00 -16.73 11.38
N HIS A 32 -2.80 -15.72 11.73
CA HIS A 32 -3.17 -15.47 13.12
C HIS A 32 -4.08 -16.59 13.68
N PRO A 33 -3.75 -17.20 14.83
CA PRO A 33 -4.46 -18.38 15.35
C PRO A 33 -5.97 -18.18 15.58
N ILE A 34 -6.39 -16.97 15.94
CA ILE A 34 -7.80 -16.64 16.22
C ILE A 34 -8.63 -16.55 14.93
N LEU A 35 -8.00 -16.18 13.82
CA LEU A 35 -8.67 -16.02 12.53
C LEU A 35 -8.64 -17.27 11.68
N THR A 36 -7.92 -18.29 12.11
CA THR A 36 -8.03 -19.62 11.51
C THR A 36 -9.41 -20.20 11.84
N ASN A 37 -10.46 -19.55 11.28
CA ASN A 37 -11.79 -20.14 11.19
C ASN A 37 -11.61 -21.58 10.67
N PRO A 38 -12.26 -22.60 11.30
CA PRO A 38 -12.25 -23.96 10.77
C PRO A 38 -12.54 -24.04 9.27
N LEU A 39 -13.37 -23.13 8.72
CA LEU A 39 -13.61 -23.02 7.28
C LEU A 39 -12.35 -22.64 6.49
N PHE A 40 -11.44 -21.85 7.05
CA PHE A 40 -10.16 -21.53 6.40
C PHE A 40 -9.18 -22.71 6.49
N ARG A 41 -9.24 -23.48 7.59
CA ARG A 41 -8.45 -24.72 7.76
C ARG A 41 -9.03 -25.92 7.01
N TYR A 42 -10.36 -25.97 6.82
CA TYR A 42 -11.07 -27.15 6.30
C TYR A 42 -11.87 -26.87 5.01
N GLY A 43 -12.04 -25.62 4.62
CA GLY A 43 -12.63 -25.31 3.32
C GLY A 43 -11.64 -25.68 2.22
N GLY A 44 -11.71 -26.91 1.72
CA GLY A 44 -10.81 -27.51 0.74
C GLY A 44 -10.67 -26.76 -0.61
N SER A 45 -10.81 -25.45 -0.58
CA SER A 45 -10.56 -24.57 -1.69
C SER A 45 -9.08 -24.62 -2.05
N SER A 46 -8.79 -24.94 -3.31
CA SER A 46 -7.45 -24.92 -3.87
C SER A 46 -6.79 -23.55 -3.69
N TYR A 47 -7.57 -22.47 -3.69
CA TYR A 47 -7.09 -21.10 -3.48
C TYR A 47 -6.48 -20.88 -2.09
N VAL A 48 -7.13 -21.39 -1.03
CA VAL A 48 -6.58 -21.27 0.34
C VAL A 48 -5.27 -22.05 0.46
N LYS A 49 -5.23 -23.26 -0.08
CA LYS A 49 -4.02 -24.09 -0.04
C LYS A 49 -2.86 -23.40 -0.77
N ASN A 50 -3.10 -22.93 -1.99
CA ASN A 50 -2.09 -22.27 -2.79
C ASN A 50 -1.60 -20.97 -2.16
N LEU A 51 -2.50 -20.22 -1.50
CA LEU A 51 -2.13 -19.02 -0.75
C LEU A 51 -1.22 -19.36 0.43
N VAL A 52 -1.53 -20.40 1.19
CA VAL A 52 -0.78 -20.82 2.39
C VAL A 52 0.56 -21.46 2.02
N ASP A 53 0.55 -22.38 1.07
CA ASP A 53 1.72 -23.16 0.67
C ASP A 53 2.66 -22.37 -0.27
N GLY A 54 2.12 -21.42 -1.03
CA GLY A 54 2.83 -20.68 -2.07
C GLY A 54 3.60 -19.46 -1.60
N GLU A 55 3.61 -19.14 -0.28
CA GLU A 55 4.23 -17.93 0.27
C GLU A 55 3.77 -16.60 -0.38
N CYS A 56 2.60 -16.61 -1.06
CA CYS A 56 2.03 -15.44 -1.76
C CYS A 56 1.52 -14.34 -0.82
N TRP A 57 1.87 -14.39 0.46
CA TRP A 57 1.40 -13.45 1.47
C TRP A 57 1.93 -12.03 1.32
N SER A 58 3.06 -11.88 0.65
CA SER A 58 3.67 -10.55 0.42
C SER A 58 2.89 -9.75 -0.61
N ASP A 59 2.21 -10.44 -1.53
CA ASP A 59 1.38 -9.85 -2.59
C ASP A 59 0.07 -10.64 -2.74
N PHE A 60 -0.79 -10.54 -1.71
CA PHE A 60 -2.10 -11.20 -1.71
C PHE A 60 -3.00 -10.73 -2.85
N GLU A 61 -2.95 -9.46 -3.18
CA GLU A 61 -3.78 -8.89 -4.24
C GLU A 61 -3.29 -9.30 -5.63
N GLY A 62 -1.98 -9.38 -5.83
CA GLY A 62 -1.38 -9.97 -7.04
C GLY A 62 -1.74 -11.44 -7.20
N TYR A 63 -1.79 -12.19 -6.09
CA TYR A 63 -2.29 -13.57 -6.11
C TYR A 63 -3.77 -13.65 -6.54
N LEU A 64 -4.63 -12.78 -5.99
CA LEU A 64 -6.04 -12.70 -6.41
C LEU A 64 -6.16 -12.37 -7.89
N ARG A 65 -5.36 -11.43 -8.39
CA ARG A 65 -5.31 -11.07 -9.80
C ARG A 65 -5.00 -12.28 -10.68
N LYS A 66 -3.96 -13.04 -10.35
CA LYS A 66 -3.62 -14.29 -11.03
C LYS A 66 -4.75 -15.30 -11.02
N CYS A 67 -5.40 -15.47 -9.86
CA CYS A 67 -6.57 -16.36 -9.76
C CYS A 67 -7.69 -15.95 -10.72
N VAL A 68 -7.92 -14.64 -10.93
CA VAL A 68 -8.93 -14.15 -11.87
C VAL A 68 -8.49 -14.36 -13.33
N GLU A 69 -7.23 -14.10 -13.65
CA GLU A 69 -6.69 -14.28 -15.00
C GLU A 69 -6.76 -15.76 -15.48
N GLU A 70 -6.56 -16.70 -14.55
CA GLU A 70 -6.58 -18.16 -14.82
C GLU A 70 -7.95 -18.80 -14.54
N LEU A 71 -8.98 -17.99 -14.18
CA LEU A 71 -10.28 -18.47 -13.75
C LEU A 71 -11.11 -19.03 -14.92
N ASP A 72 -11.72 -20.18 -14.69
CA ASP A 72 -12.81 -20.69 -15.52
C ASP A 72 -14.20 -20.37 -14.92
N ASP A 73 -15.23 -20.40 -15.74
CA ASP A 73 -16.59 -20.02 -15.34
C ASP A 73 -17.20 -20.91 -14.22
N THR A 74 -16.71 -22.15 -14.12
CA THR A 74 -17.19 -23.10 -13.11
C THR A 74 -16.69 -22.75 -11.71
N LYS A 75 -15.56 -22.03 -11.59
CA LYS A 75 -14.90 -21.68 -10.31
C LYS A 75 -15.16 -20.26 -9.82
N VAL A 76 -15.91 -19.45 -10.57
CA VAL A 76 -16.20 -18.05 -10.17
C VAL A 76 -16.82 -17.97 -8.78
N LYS A 77 -17.79 -18.84 -8.47
CA LYS A 77 -18.45 -18.84 -7.15
C LYS A 77 -17.47 -19.20 -6.01
N GLU A 78 -16.55 -20.13 -6.28
CA GLU A 78 -15.54 -20.54 -5.31
C GLU A 78 -14.56 -19.39 -5.05
N LEU A 79 -14.10 -18.69 -6.08
CA LEU A 79 -13.21 -17.55 -5.94
C LEU A 79 -13.89 -16.38 -5.22
N ASN A 80 -15.15 -16.07 -5.55
CA ASN A 80 -15.90 -15.03 -4.85
C ASN A 80 -16.09 -15.36 -3.36
N PHE A 81 -16.37 -16.63 -3.04
CA PHE A 81 -16.48 -17.07 -1.65
C PHE A 81 -15.14 -16.97 -0.92
N PHE A 82 -14.04 -17.40 -1.55
CA PHE A 82 -12.68 -17.24 -1.03
C PHE A 82 -12.36 -15.77 -0.74
N TRP A 83 -12.68 -14.87 -1.67
CA TRP A 83 -12.51 -13.43 -1.50
C TRP A 83 -13.28 -12.89 -0.27
N ILE A 84 -14.56 -13.24 -0.16
CA ILE A 84 -15.40 -12.82 0.99
C ILE A 84 -14.78 -13.28 2.30
N LEU A 85 -14.28 -14.51 2.35
CA LEU A 85 -13.58 -15.04 3.55
C LEU A 85 -12.32 -14.24 3.86
N CYS A 86 -11.50 -13.95 2.85
CA CYS A 86 -10.27 -13.17 3.03
C CYS A 86 -10.57 -11.76 3.55
N ARG A 87 -11.53 -11.06 2.91
CA ARG A 87 -11.96 -9.73 3.32
C ARG A 87 -12.49 -9.71 4.76
N ASN A 88 -13.32 -10.68 5.13
CA ASN A 88 -13.84 -10.80 6.48
C ASN A 88 -12.74 -11.10 7.51
N ASN A 89 -11.74 -11.90 7.14
CA ASN A 89 -10.59 -12.14 8.00
C ASN A 89 -9.76 -10.89 8.23
N ILE A 90 -9.54 -10.08 7.20
CA ILE A 90 -8.87 -8.79 7.33
C ILE A 90 -9.64 -7.90 8.32
N LEU A 91 -10.94 -7.73 8.12
CA LEU A 91 -11.80 -6.94 9.00
C LEU A 91 -11.79 -7.45 10.45
N ASN A 92 -11.95 -8.76 10.64
CA ASN A 92 -11.98 -9.37 11.95
C ASN A 92 -10.62 -9.24 12.66
N TYR A 93 -9.52 -9.40 11.93
CA TYR A 93 -8.18 -9.23 12.47
C TYR A 93 -8.02 -7.84 13.07
N PHE A 94 -8.32 -6.81 12.34
CA PHE A 94 -8.15 -5.45 12.80
C PHE A 94 -9.20 -5.05 13.86
N ASN A 95 -10.46 -5.51 13.76
CA ASN A 95 -11.49 -5.25 14.77
C ASN A 95 -11.20 -5.93 16.10
N TYR A 96 -10.79 -7.20 16.07
CA TYR A 96 -10.38 -7.93 17.27
C TYR A 96 -9.17 -7.26 17.92
N GLN A 97 -8.28 -6.75 17.14
CA GLN A 97 -6.98 -6.23 17.54
C GLN A 97 -6.99 -4.75 17.91
N SER A 98 -8.07 -4.03 17.61
CA SER A 98 -8.22 -2.64 18.10
C SER A 98 -8.10 -2.54 19.62
N ASN A 99 -8.37 -3.66 20.32
CA ASN A 99 -8.30 -3.80 21.78
C ASN A 99 -7.05 -4.53 22.29
N GLN A 100 -6.14 -4.97 21.43
CA GLN A 100 -4.95 -5.72 21.84
C GLN A 100 -3.65 -5.01 21.46
N SER A 101 -2.90 -4.62 22.51
CA SER A 101 -1.66 -3.84 22.39
C SER A 101 -0.53 -4.52 21.61
N TYR A 102 -0.56 -5.84 21.44
CA TYR A 102 0.57 -6.57 20.86
C TYR A 102 0.74 -6.38 19.34
N ILE A 103 -0.31 -6.00 18.60
CA ILE A 103 -0.19 -5.72 17.15
C ILE A 103 0.51 -4.40 16.92
N TYR A 104 0.19 -3.42 17.75
CA TYR A 104 0.71 -2.08 17.64
C TYR A 104 1.86 -1.83 18.62
N GLN A 105 2.62 -2.88 18.93
CA GLN A 105 3.84 -2.72 19.71
C GLN A 105 4.86 -1.95 18.89
N THR A 106 4.96 -0.66 19.18
CA THR A 106 5.73 0.28 18.39
C THR A 106 7.23 0.20 18.72
N ASN A 107 8.04 0.05 17.69
CA ASN A 107 9.48 0.22 17.76
C ASN A 107 9.83 1.72 17.67
N GLN A 108 10.06 2.34 18.81
CA GLN A 108 10.40 3.78 18.89
C GLN A 108 11.76 4.13 18.27
N ASN A 109 12.60 3.14 17.99
CA ASN A 109 13.89 3.34 17.32
C ASN A 109 13.79 3.17 15.78
N SER A 110 12.60 2.87 15.24
CA SER A 110 12.43 2.71 13.81
C SER A 110 12.48 4.03 13.05
N CYS A 111 12.84 3.96 11.77
CA CYS A 111 12.76 5.11 10.88
C CYS A 111 11.32 5.65 10.79
N ALA A 112 10.32 4.76 10.72
CA ALA A 112 8.91 5.15 10.65
C ALA A 112 8.45 5.91 11.90
N TYR A 113 8.90 5.54 13.10
CA TYR A 113 8.57 6.29 14.31
C TYR A 113 9.21 7.69 14.29
N HIS A 114 10.48 7.78 13.98
CA HIS A 114 11.16 9.08 13.83
C HIS A 114 10.52 9.94 12.74
N PHE A 115 10.10 9.34 11.64
CA PHE A 115 9.42 10.02 10.55
C PHE A 115 8.10 10.61 11.00
N ILE A 116 7.18 9.79 11.54
CA ILE A 116 5.80 10.21 11.88
C ILE A 116 5.75 11.25 12.99
N THR A 117 6.71 11.23 13.91
CA THR A 117 6.79 12.21 15.02
C THR A 117 7.31 13.58 14.61
N HIS A 118 7.80 13.72 13.38
CA HIS A 118 8.35 14.98 12.85
C HIS A 118 7.56 15.54 11.65
N ILE A 119 6.51 14.84 11.21
CA ILE A 119 5.65 15.35 10.14
C ILE A 119 4.83 16.53 10.66
N VAL A 120 4.92 17.66 9.95
CA VAL A 120 4.16 18.89 10.22
C VAL A 120 3.70 19.44 8.88
N ASP A 121 2.43 19.82 8.77
CA ASP A 121 1.85 20.54 7.61
C ASP A 121 2.05 19.86 6.23
N ASN A 122 2.16 18.53 6.20
CA ASN A 122 2.35 17.76 4.98
C ASN A 122 1.04 17.10 4.54
N GLN A 123 0.94 16.79 3.25
CA GLN A 123 -0.22 16.10 2.71
C GLN A 123 0.03 14.59 2.65
N ILE A 124 -0.81 13.80 3.33
CA ILE A 124 -0.62 12.35 3.47
C ILE A 124 -1.70 11.57 2.74
N PHE A 125 -1.26 10.69 1.83
CA PHE A 125 -2.09 9.65 1.21
C PHE A 125 -1.68 8.28 1.77
N SER A 126 -2.62 7.58 2.39
CA SER A 126 -2.34 6.27 2.99
C SER A 126 -3.05 5.16 2.22
N PHE A 127 -2.27 4.17 1.81
CA PHE A 127 -2.74 2.89 1.29
C PHE A 127 -2.95 1.85 2.39
N ASN A 128 -2.62 2.22 3.65
CA ASN A 128 -2.86 1.40 4.82
C ASN A 128 -4.26 1.64 5.36
N TYR A 129 -4.82 0.65 6.05
CA TYR A 129 -6.12 0.77 6.72
C TYR A 129 -6.03 1.39 8.12
N THR A 130 -4.80 1.56 8.62
CA THR A 130 -4.50 2.04 9.97
C THR A 130 -4.24 3.55 9.98
N ASN A 131 -4.68 4.23 11.04
CA ASN A 131 -4.29 5.62 11.30
C ASN A 131 -3.11 5.62 12.29
N PRO A 132 -1.87 5.87 11.83
CA PRO A 132 -0.71 5.81 12.69
C PRO A 132 -0.68 6.92 13.74
N PHE A 133 -1.15 8.11 13.44
CA PHE A 133 -1.20 9.22 14.42
C PHE A 133 -2.08 8.86 15.61
N LYS A 134 -3.29 8.39 15.33
CA LYS A 134 -4.23 7.99 16.38
C LYS A 134 -3.72 6.81 17.21
N LYS A 135 -3.12 5.81 16.56
CA LYS A 135 -2.57 4.63 17.25
C LYS A 135 -1.38 4.97 18.15
N LEU A 136 -0.59 5.98 17.77
CA LEU A 136 0.54 6.46 18.56
C LEU A 136 0.14 7.54 19.60
N GLY A 137 -1.12 7.94 19.64
CA GLY A 137 -1.58 9.01 20.54
C GLY A 137 -1.02 10.38 20.15
N LEU A 138 -0.64 10.57 18.90
CA LEU A 138 -0.20 11.86 18.36
C LEU A 138 -1.42 12.75 18.05
N ALA A 139 -1.17 14.03 17.82
CA ALA A 139 -2.22 14.96 17.39
C ALA A 139 -2.92 14.42 16.12
N ASP A 140 -4.23 14.69 16.02
CA ASP A 140 -4.99 14.26 14.84
C ASP A 140 -4.48 15.00 13.62
N PHE A 141 -4.07 14.22 12.61
CA PHE A 141 -3.48 14.71 11.38
C PHE A 141 -4.36 14.27 10.20
N PRO A 142 -4.65 15.16 9.25
CA PRO A 142 -5.47 14.81 8.10
C PRO A 142 -4.75 13.79 7.20
N ILE A 143 -5.36 12.62 7.03
CA ILE A 143 -4.89 11.56 6.14
C ILE A 143 -5.97 11.24 5.11
N ASP A 144 -5.60 11.22 3.84
CA ASP A 144 -6.45 10.71 2.77
C ASP A 144 -6.22 9.17 2.64
N PHE A 145 -7.20 8.39 3.11
CA PHE A 145 -7.13 6.93 3.06
C PHE A 145 -7.59 6.43 1.69
N VAL A 146 -6.64 6.10 0.83
CA VAL A 146 -6.90 5.68 -0.57
C VAL A 146 -7.69 4.37 -0.63
N HIS A 147 -7.33 3.41 0.20
CA HIS A 147 -8.01 2.11 0.32
C HIS A 147 -9.08 2.08 1.41
N GLY A 148 -9.49 3.25 1.92
CA GLY A 148 -10.42 3.36 3.04
C GLY A 148 -9.74 3.12 4.39
N LYS A 149 -10.49 3.29 5.47
CA LYS A 149 -10.01 3.15 6.84
C LYS A 149 -10.84 2.18 7.65
N LEU A 150 -10.23 1.55 8.64
CA LEU A 150 -10.89 0.59 9.53
C LEU A 150 -11.67 1.26 10.68
N GLU A 151 -11.42 2.52 10.95
CA GLU A 151 -12.07 3.25 12.03
C GLU A 151 -13.53 3.57 11.71
N GLY A 152 -14.45 3.00 12.48
CA GLY A 152 -15.90 3.18 12.30
C GLY A 152 -16.55 2.17 11.35
N ALA A 153 -15.79 1.31 10.71
CA ALA A 153 -16.30 0.33 9.75
C ALA A 153 -16.95 -0.89 10.44
N PHE A 154 -18.11 -0.70 11.10
CA PHE A 154 -18.89 -1.84 11.60
C PHE A 154 -19.39 -2.75 10.46
N ASN A 155 -19.48 -2.24 9.23
CA ASN A 155 -20.04 -2.95 8.06
C ASN A 155 -19.03 -3.26 6.96
N GLY A 156 -17.72 -2.99 7.14
CA GLY A 156 -16.68 -3.33 6.17
C GLY A 156 -16.81 -2.70 4.77
N SER A 157 -17.73 -1.76 4.58
CA SER A 157 -17.97 -1.11 3.29
C SER A 157 -16.90 -0.06 2.93
N GLU A 158 -16.06 0.31 3.88
CA GLU A 158 -15.08 1.38 3.70
C GLU A 158 -13.68 0.91 3.29
N ILE A 159 -13.38 -0.40 3.32
CA ILE A 159 -12.07 -0.90 2.89
C ILE A 159 -12.11 -1.44 1.46
N LYS A 160 -11.12 -1.04 0.68
CA LYS A 160 -10.92 -1.48 -0.70
C LYS A 160 -9.77 -2.49 -0.75
N VAL A 161 -10.12 -3.76 -0.73
CA VAL A 161 -9.18 -4.88 -0.93
C VAL A 161 -9.56 -5.55 -2.23
N GLY A 162 -8.62 -5.91 -3.07
CA GLY A 162 -8.93 -6.63 -4.30
C GLY A 162 -7.97 -6.32 -5.44
N ILE A 163 -8.44 -6.51 -6.66
CA ILE A 163 -7.68 -6.33 -7.89
C ILE A 163 -8.01 -5.00 -8.58
N ASP A 164 -7.14 -4.56 -9.47
CA ASP A 164 -7.35 -3.37 -10.30
C ASP A 164 -8.34 -3.62 -11.45
N ASN A 165 -8.78 -2.55 -12.09
CA ASN A 165 -9.73 -2.60 -13.21
C ASN A 165 -9.12 -3.11 -14.53
N SER A 166 -7.81 -3.27 -14.62
CA SER A 166 -7.13 -3.68 -15.86
C SER A 166 -7.16 -5.19 -16.08
N VAL A 167 -7.61 -5.95 -15.08
CA VAL A 167 -7.71 -7.42 -15.19
C VAL A 167 -8.76 -7.79 -16.24
N VAL A 168 -8.32 -8.52 -17.24
CA VAL A 168 -9.19 -9.05 -18.30
C VAL A 168 -9.15 -10.56 -18.26
N ASN A 169 -10.31 -11.16 -18.04
CA ASN A 169 -10.47 -12.61 -18.28
C ASN A 169 -11.34 -12.79 -19.53
N PRO A 170 -10.84 -13.45 -20.59
CA PRO A 170 -11.57 -13.57 -21.86
C PRO A 170 -12.81 -14.47 -21.77
N ILE A 171 -12.93 -15.27 -20.73
CA ILE A 171 -14.00 -16.26 -20.54
C ILE A 171 -15.09 -15.71 -19.60
N ILE A 172 -14.71 -14.87 -18.65
CA ILE A 172 -15.59 -14.45 -17.56
C ILE A 172 -16.08 -13.03 -17.79
N LYS A 173 -17.37 -12.82 -17.62
CA LYS A 173 -17.97 -11.49 -17.68
C LYS A 173 -17.49 -10.64 -16.50
N ASN A 174 -17.09 -9.40 -16.76
CA ASN A 174 -16.63 -8.46 -15.74
C ASN A 174 -17.60 -8.31 -14.56
N GLU A 175 -18.90 -8.42 -14.79
CA GLU A 175 -19.94 -8.39 -13.75
C GLU A 175 -19.79 -9.49 -12.69
N MET A 176 -19.24 -10.65 -13.07
CA MET A 176 -19.06 -11.80 -12.17
C MET A 176 -17.87 -11.63 -11.24
N ILE A 177 -16.88 -10.83 -11.63
CA ILE A 177 -15.68 -10.52 -10.84
C ILE A 177 -15.74 -9.12 -10.20
N ALA A 178 -16.77 -8.35 -10.49
CA ALA A 178 -16.96 -6.99 -9.95
C ALA A 178 -16.76 -6.88 -8.42
N PRO A 179 -17.17 -7.87 -7.59
CA PRO A 179 -16.92 -7.83 -6.16
C PRO A 179 -15.44 -7.83 -5.76
N LEU A 180 -14.56 -8.37 -6.64
CA LEU A 180 -13.13 -8.43 -6.40
C LEU A 180 -12.40 -7.16 -6.85
N VAL A 181 -13.02 -6.34 -7.68
CA VAL A 181 -12.39 -5.15 -8.26
C VAL A 181 -12.44 -4.00 -7.26
N LYS A 182 -11.27 -3.46 -6.96
CA LYS A 182 -11.18 -2.20 -6.22
C LYS A 182 -11.75 -1.08 -7.08
N SER A 183 -12.76 -0.38 -6.60
CA SER A 183 -13.12 0.88 -7.25
C SER A 183 -11.99 1.88 -7.01
N SER A 184 -11.10 2.06 -7.98
CA SER A 184 -10.16 3.18 -7.98
C SER A 184 -10.99 4.46 -8.00
N GLY A 185 -11.02 5.18 -6.88
CA GLY A 185 -11.65 6.48 -6.88
C GLY A 185 -10.82 7.41 -7.76
N SER A 186 -11.31 7.73 -8.96
CA SER A 186 -10.71 8.74 -9.84
C SER A 186 -10.33 10.02 -9.07
N ASP A 187 -11.09 10.35 -8.04
CA ASP A 187 -10.85 11.49 -7.16
C ASP A 187 -9.56 11.39 -6.36
N ALA A 188 -9.19 10.21 -5.85
CA ALA A 188 -7.95 10.03 -5.10
C ALA A 188 -6.73 10.20 -6.00
N VAL A 189 -6.77 9.62 -7.20
CA VAL A 189 -5.71 9.79 -8.22
C VAL A 189 -5.56 11.27 -8.59
N TYR A 190 -6.68 11.94 -8.85
CA TYR A 190 -6.68 13.36 -9.21
C TYR A 190 -6.09 14.22 -8.09
N ARG A 191 -6.51 14.00 -6.83
CA ARG A 191 -5.96 14.73 -5.68
C ARG A 191 -4.46 14.48 -5.52
N MET A 192 -3.99 13.23 -5.60
CA MET A 192 -2.56 12.92 -5.52
C MET A 192 -1.77 13.63 -6.62
N LEU A 193 -2.21 13.56 -7.88
CA LEU A 193 -1.55 14.23 -9.00
C LEU A 193 -1.52 15.75 -8.81
N SER A 194 -2.62 16.37 -8.38
CA SER A 194 -2.70 17.80 -8.11
C SER A 194 -1.70 18.19 -7.02
N SER A 195 -1.70 17.48 -5.91
CA SER A 195 -0.82 17.75 -4.78
C SER A 195 0.66 17.60 -5.15
N ILE A 196 1.01 16.53 -5.88
CA ILE A 196 2.39 16.29 -6.33
C ILE A 196 2.85 17.42 -7.28
N LYS A 197 1.97 17.97 -8.11
CA LYS A 197 2.33 19.10 -8.97
C LYS A 197 2.69 20.35 -8.18
N GLU A 198 2.05 20.59 -7.06
CA GLU A 198 2.19 21.81 -6.27
C GLU A 198 3.37 21.78 -5.28
N THR A 199 3.94 20.59 -5.00
CA THR A 199 5.03 20.41 -4.02
C THR A 199 6.36 20.11 -4.71
N ASP A 200 7.48 20.34 -4.01
CA ASP A 200 8.82 20.02 -4.51
C ASP A 200 9.30 18.64 -4.05
N THR A 201 8.61 18.02 -3.10
CA THR A 201 9.04 16.77 -2.47
C THR A 201 7.93 15.74 -2.46
N LEU A 202 8.23 14.54 -2.97
CA LEU A 202 7.39 13.35 -2.89
C LEU A 202 8.11 12.27 -2.09
N ILE A 203 7.47 11.77 -1.04
CA ILE A 203 8.00 10.67 -0.22
C ILE A 203 7.06 9.48 -0.35
N ILE A 204 7.56 8.37 -0.85
CA ILE A 204 6.84 7.09 -0.93
C ILE A 204 7.48 6.15 0.09
N TYR A 205 6.78 5.95 1.21
CA TYR A 205 7.29 5.16 2.34
C TYR A 205 6.62 3.79 2.42
N GLY A 206 7.41 2.74 2.21
CA GLY A 206 6.99 1.37 2.44
C GLY A 206 5.89 0.87 1.50
N HIS A 207 5.76 1.45 0.30
CA HIS A 207 4.82 0.99 -0.72
C HIS A 207 5.53 0.13 -1.76
N SER A 208 4.93 -1.02 -2.11
CA SER A 208 5.51 -1.97 -3.07
C SER A 208 5.34 -1.53 -4.52
N LEU A 209 4.49 -0.55 -4.79
CA LEU A 209 4.10 -0.11 -6.14
C LEU A 209 3.60 -1.26 -7.03
N GLY A 210 2.89 -2.22 -6.41
CA GLY A 210 2.38 -3.40 -7.10
C GLY A 210 1.34 -3.09 -8.18
N ILE A 211 1.17 -4.04 -9.10
CA ILE A 211 0.28 -3.88 -10.27
C ILE A 211 -1.18 -3.58 -9.87
N THR A 212 -1.63 -4.06 -8.73
CA THR A 212 -3.00 -3.85 -8.23
C THR A 212 -3.28 -2.40 -7.80
N ASP A 213 -2.23 -1.58 -7.69
CA ASP A 213 -2.31 -0.15 -7.42
C ASP A 213 -1.84 0.70 -8.62
N SER A 214 -1.67 0.07 -9.78
CA SER A 214 -1.20 0.73 -11.01
C SER A 214 -2.07 1.91 -11.42
N ASP A 215 -3.38 1.85 -11.22
CA ASP A 215 -4.32 2.92 -11.52
C ASP A 215 -3.98 4.23 -10.78
N TYR A 216 -3.31 4.14 -9.63
CA TYR A 216 -2.86 5.31 -8.86
C TYR A 216 -1.48 5.78 -9.30
N PHE A 217 -0.52 4.87 -9.49
CA PHE A 217 0.89 5.23 -9.68
C PHE A 217 1.28 5.44 -11.12
N LYS A 218 0.68 4.71 -12.06
CA LYS A 218 0.99 4.84 -13.49
C LYS A 218 0.85 6.28 -13.98
N PRO A 219 -0.27 6.98 -13.74
CA PRO A 219 -0.41 8.37 -14.19
C PRO A 219 0.62 9.33 -13.57
N ILE A 220 1.06 9.08 -12.32
CA ILE A 220 2.09 9.87 -11.64
C ILE A 220 3.42 9.71 -12.38
N PHE A 221 3.85 8.47 -12.60
CA PHE A 221 5.15 8.19 -13.22
C PHE A 221 5.19 8.52 -14.71
N GLU A 222 4.10 8.34 -15.45
CA GLU A 222 3.98 8.83 -16.83
C GLU A 222 4.15 10.35 -16.88
N SER A 223 3.48 11.08 -16.00
CA SER A 223 3.61 12.53 -15.89
C SER A 223 5.03 13.00 -15.52
N MET A 224 5.78 12.20 -14.77
CA MET A 224 7.19 12.47 -14.47
C MET A 224 8.09 12.20 -15.68
N ILE A 225 7.86 11.13 -16.42
CA ILE A 225 8.61 10.79 -17.63
C ILE A 225 8.37 11.83 -18.73
N ASP A 226 7.11 12.24 -18.90
CA ASP A 226 6.71 13.26 -19.90
C ASP A 226 7.04 14.68 -19.47
N SER A 227 7.71 14.85 -18.32
CA SER A 227 8.10 16.15 -17.75
C SER A 227 6.93 17.12 -17.46
N THR A 228 5.70 16.62 -17.36
CA THR A 228 4.55 17.40 -16.89
C THR A 228 4.56 17.56 -15.36
N ILE A 229 5.24 16.65 -14.67
CA ILE A 229 5.69 16.76 -13.28
C ILE A 229 7.21 16.71 -13.29
N ALA A 230 7.87 17.82 -13.02
CA ALA A 230 9.32 17.94 -13.08
C ALA A 230 9.90 18.65 -11.85
N ASN A 231 11.22 18.57 -11.70
CA ASN A 231 12.00 19.21 -10.64
C ASN A 231 11.57 18.76 -9.21
N LYS A 232 11.15 17.51 -9.06
CA LYS A 232 10.79 16.92 -7.78
C LYS A 232 11.95 16.17 -7.15
N ASN A 233 12.01 16.23 -5.82
CA ASN A 233 12.81 15.31 -5.02
C ASN A 233 11.92 14.13 -4.63
N VAL A 234 12.17 12.97 -5.20
CA VAL A 234 11.39 11.75 -4.94
C VAL A 234 12.20 10.83 -4.02
N TYR A 235 11.67 10.56 -2.84
CA TYR A 235 12.28 9.64 -1.87
C TYR A 235 11.51 8.33 -1.85
N LEU A 236 12.17 7.24 -2.27
CA LEU A 236 11.66 5.89 -2.11
C LEU A 236 12.23 5.30 -0.83
N VAL A 237 11.40 5.20 0.21
CA VAL A 237 11.79 4.67 1.52
C VAL A 237 11.35 3.22 1.59
N THR A 238 12.34 2.33 1.60
CA THR A 238 12.15 0.87 1.58
C THR A 238 12.99 0.21 2.68
N ARG A 239 12.75 -1.08 2.94
CA ARG A 239 13.53 -1.80 3.94
C ARG A 239 15.01 -1.87 3.56
N ASP A 240 15.30 -2.30 2.33
CA ASP A 240 16.66 -2.51 1.83
C ASP A 240 16.70 -2.41 0.29
N ALA A 241 17.88 -2.57 -0.28
CA ALA A 241 18.10 -2.44 -1.73
C ALA A 241 17.36 -3.50 -2.56
N SER A 242 17.07 -4.69 -2.03
CA SER A 242 16.33 -5.73 -2.77
C SER A 242 14.91 -5.28 -3.10
N CYS A 243 14.31 -4.44 -2.26
CA CYS A 243 12.98 -3.89 -2.49
C CYS A 243 12.93 -3.00 -3.76
N ILE A 244 14.04 -2.34 -4.13
CA ILE A 244 14.08 -1.51 -5.34
C ILE A 244 13.96 -2.35 -6.61
N THR A 245 14.59 -3.52 -6.64
CA THR A 245 14.44 -4.46 -7.76
C THR A 245 12.99 -4.88 -7.93
N THR A 246 12.33 -5.28 -6.84
CA THR A 246 10.90 -5.63 -6.84
C THR A 246 10.01 -4.46 -7.31
N ILE A 247 10.30 -3.24 -6.86
CA ILE A 247 9.58 -2.04 -7.30
C ILE A 247 9.76 -1.83 -8.81
N ALA A 248 10.98 -1.97 -9.33
CA ALA A 248 11.24 -1.82 -10.76
C ALA A 248 10.51 -2.88 -11.62
N GLU A 249 10.45 -4.12 -11.13
CA GLU A 249 9.69 -5.22 -11.76
C GLU A 249 8.18 -4.88 -11.76
N HIS A 250 7.61 -4.49 -10.63
CA HIS A 250 6.20 -4.10 -10.54
C HIS A 250 5.87 -2.92 -11.46
N MET A 251 6.74 -1.92 -11.55
CA MET A 251 6.54 -0.77 -12.45
C MET A 251 6.57 -1.22 -13.92
N ALA A 252 7.44 -2.16 -14.27
CA ALA A 252 7.50 -2.73 -15.62
C ALA A 252 6.19 -3.46 -15.98
N ASP A 253 5.56 -4.15 -15.03
CA ASP A 253 4.29 -4.86 -15.22
C ASP A 253 3.16 -3.94 -15.72
N TYR A 254 3.16 -2.67 -15.35
CA TYR A 254 2.20 -1.69 -15.85
C TYR A 254 2.79 -0.68 -16.86
N GLY A 255 3.94 -1.03 -17.46
CA GLY A 255 4.52 -0.33 -18.60
C GLY A 255 5.38 0.88 -18.26
N ILE A 256 5.77 1.07 -16.99
CA ILE A 256 6.70 2.12 -16.56
C ILE A 256 8.13 1.61 -16.55
N ASN A 257 8.99 2.25 -17.33
CA ASN A 257 10.42 1.97 -17.29
C ASN A 257 11.08 2.76 -16.16
N TYR A 258 11.57 2.04 -15.14
CA TYR A 258 12.20 2.64 -13.97
C TYR A 258 13.44 3.48 -14.29
N ASP A 259 14.26 3.05 -15.28
CA ASP A 259 15.45 3.79 -15.67
C ASP A 259 15.11 5.14 -16.32
N LYS A 260 13.97 5.22 -17.04
CA LYS A 260 13.51 6.48 -17.62
C LYS A 260 13.13 7.52 -16.57
N LEU A 261 12.67 7.10 -15.41
CA LEU A 261 12.39 8.02 -14.29
C LEU A 261 13.66 8.71 -13.81
N HIS A 262 14.80 8.00 -13.78
CA HIS A 262 16.09 8.58 -13.41
C HIS A 262 16.66 9.54 -14.46
N LEU A 263 16.20 9.42 -15.71
CA LEU A 263 16.57 10.33 -16.80
C LEU A 263 15.64 11.54 -16.92
N SER A 264 14.56 11.57 -16.16
CA SER A 264 13.63 12.71 -16.10
C SER A 264 14.25 13.88 -15.32
N ASN A 265 13.62 15.04 -15.38
CA ASN A 265 14.05 16.22 -14.61
C ASN A 265 13.70 16.13 -13.11
N ASN A 266 13.60 14.91 -12.58
CA ASN A 266 13.32 14.63 -11.18
C ASN A 266 14.52 13.92 -10.54
N SER A 267 14.75 14.17 -9.24
CA SER A 267 15.82 13.53 -8.48
C SER A 267 15.26 12.38 -7.65
N PHE A 268 15.69 11.16 -7.92
CA PHE A 268 15.26 9.97 -7.17
C PHE A 268 16.30 9.58 -6.12
N HIS A 269 15.84 9.42 -4.88
CA HIS A 269 16.66 9.07 -3.71
C HIS A 269 16.14 7.80 -3.08
N HIS A 270 17.02 6.82 -2.85
CA HIS A 270 16.69 5.60 -2.14
C HIS A 270 17.13 5.72 -0.68
N VAL A 271 16.19 5.53 0.22
CA VAL A 271 16.40 5.54 1.68
C VAL A 271 16.07 4.16 2.22
N PHE A 272 17.02 3.53 2.91
CA PHE A 272 16.85 2.18 3.43
C PHE A 272 16.68 2.17 4.94
N THR A 273 15.53 1.65 5.41
CA THR A 273 15.22 1.63 6.85
C THR A 273 16.12 0.68 7.63
N CYS A 274 16.69 -0.34 6.99
CA CYS A 274 17.69 -1.21 7.63
C CYS A 274 18.99 -0.47 8.03
N GLU A 275 19.28 0.70 7.43
CA GLU A 275 20.41 1.55 7.80
C GLU A 275 20.13 2.38 9.06
N GLY A 276 18.87 2.40 9.52
CA GLY A 276 18.43 3.13 10.71
C GLY A 276 18.19 4.62 10.50
N ALA A 277 17.51 5.23 11.47
CA ALA A 277 17.15 6.65 11.46
C ALA A 277 18.38 7.59 11.51
N ASP A 278 19.51 7.08 11.92
CA ASP A 278 20.78 7.83 11.97
C ASP A 278 21.50 7.90 10.62
N SER A 279 21.05 7.16 9.61
CA SER A 279 21.67 7.17 8.29
C SER A 279 21.62 8.57 7.65
N LYS A 280 22.68 8.89 6.88
CA LYS A 280 22.81 10.20 6.23
C LYS A 280 21.61 10.48 5.31
N LYS A 281 21.21 9.49 4.51
CA LYS A 281 20.11 9.62 3.55
C LYS A 281 18.76 9.88 4.24
N PHE A 282 18.49 9.17 5.36
CA PHE A 282 17.28 9.41 6.14
C PHE A 282 17.27 10.83 6.72
N LYS A 283 18.37 11.28 7.32
CA LYS A 283 18.50 12.65 7.86
C LYS A 283 18.37 13.73 6.78
N GLU A 284 18.86 13.48 5.57
CA GLU A 284 18.71 14.40 4.44
C GLU A 284 17.25 14.50 3.99
N MET A 285 16.53 13.37 3.93
CA MET A 285 15.09 13.35 3.65
C MET A 285 14.31 14.11 4.72
N MET A 286 14.60 13.86 6.01
CA MET A 286 13.91 14.51 7.13
C MET A 286 14.02 16.04 7.13
N LYS A 287 15.06 16.60 6.51
CA LYS A 287 15.19 18.07 6.34
C LYS A 287 14.26 18.66 5.29
N LYS A 288 13.54 17.82 4.55
CA LYS A 288 12.57 18.22 3.52
C LYS A 288 11.13 18.24 4.05
N LEU A 289 10.91 17.78 5.27
CA LEU A 289 9.67 17.87 6.04
C LEU A 289 9.68 19.15 6.87
#